data_8c0d2e64887abb92fab172cfa20970b8
#
_entry.id   8c0d2e64887abb92fab172cfa20970b8
#
_cell.length_a   1.000
_cell.length_b   1.000
_cell.length_c   1.000
_cell.angle_alpha   90.00
_cell.angle_beta   90.00
_cell.angle_gamma   90.00
#
_symmetry.space_group_name_H-M   'P 1'
#
loop_
_entity.id
_entity.type
_entity.pdbx_description
1 polymer ?
#
loop_
_entity_poly.entity_id
_entity_poly.type
_entity_poly.pdbx_seq_one_letter_code
_entity_poly.pdbx_strand_id
1 'polypeptide(L)'
;MRSIKSNATVTKGETFAQTGGAAAPDLASLGLLDDDQAEETAVRPRPKDLVEDEAPAEFIDLELAPVDRLPAAERPRTQDREIKDVEDGGGDSMLARYFRDMALHPVMGPDEELETARTVERTEIDHWVALLSYLPAAEYILSALEEDVLKAGEDEVKAPQLAELQKLVRTTKKQKGKLAAEQEKQWGQLAEELAAVIRLPDSDRLWMSRAYGIARDLVREPDFEDDVSDPEELRPSRPRLPMSGPYRRYLDRLDRTFEAQHSAKNRFVKANLRLVVSIARRYNRGRLPLIDLIQEGNIGLMKAVERFDHNRGYRFSTYASWWIRHAISRALADKGRAVRIPVHMLDTYNRVARATQAIIARTGHEPTIEELEKETGVPREKLDKVKDFYAETPFSLDRPVGDEDGRKFIDFLQEENALSPFDHLANRKWSDEVRRLLTTLTPIESRIIRWRFGLDDEDELTLKEIGDKYNLSRERIRQLQEQALGKIRKQMRDY
;
A
#
# COMPACT_ATOMS: atom_id res chain seq x y z
N MET A 1 0.34 -51.76 10.07
CA MET A 1 -0.63 -52.87 10.22
C MET A 1 -1.66 -52.54 11.26
N ARG A 2 -2.88 -52.70 10.86
CA ARG A 2 -4.20 -52.64 11.52
C ARG A 2 -4.94 -51.29 11.50
N SER A 3 -5.78 -51.30 10.51
CA SER A 3 -7.01 -50.59 10.23
C SER A 3 -8.04 -50.78 11.35
N ILE A 4 -8.74 -49.70 11.72
CA ILE A 4 -10.02 -49.79 12.38
C ILE A 4 -11.02 -48.95 11.60
N LYS A 5 -11.94 -49.64 10.93
CA LYS A 5 -13.18 -49.11 10.37
C LYS A 5 -14.19 -48.96 11.51
N SER A 6 -14.91 -47.87 11.59
CA SER A 6 -16.16 -47.79 12.31
C SER A 6 -17.26 -47.23 11.41
N ASN A 7 -18.28 -48.04 11.24
CA ASN A 7 -19.57 -47.77 10.60
C ASN A 7 -20.31 -46.63 11.31
N ALA A 8 -20.91 -45.75 10.58
CA ALA A 8 -21.97 -44.90 11.06
C ALA A 8 -23.24 -45.13 10.22
N THR A 9 -24.26 -45.45 10.90
CA THR A 9 -25.59 -45.81 10.49
C THR A 9 -26.38 -44.62 9.99
N VAL A 10 -27.04 -44.83 8.85
CA VAL A 10 -28.03 -43.94 8.25
C VAL A 10 -29.30 -43.91 9.08
N THR A 11 -29.80 -42.77 9.48
CA THR A 11 -31.20 -42.54 9.82
C THR A 11 -31.80 -41.46 8.92
N LYS A 12 -32.90 -41.85 8.29
CA LYS A 12 -33.76 -41.07 7.42
C LYS A 12 -34.57 -40.01 8.19
N GLY A 13 -34.70 -38.86 7.56
CA GLY A 13 -35.99 -38.19 7.36
C GLY A 13 -36.43 -37.26 8.47
N GLU A 14 -36.33 -35.97 8.20
CA GLU A 14 -37.43 -35.05 8.51
C GLU A 14 -37.36 -33.84 7.57
N THR A 15 -38.43 -33.68 6.80
CA THR A 15 -38.76 -32.51 5.95
C THR A 15 -39.04 -31.30 6.82
N PHE A 16 -38.23 -30.27 6.71
CA PHE A 16 -38.62 -28.96 7.22
C PHE A 16 -38.94 -28.00 6.06
N ALA A 17 -40.07 -27.35 6.24
CA ALA A 17 -40.73 -26.47 5.29
C ALA A 17 -39.90 -25.23 4.92
N GLN A 18 -40.07 -24.85 3.65
CA GLN A 18 -39.70 -23.53 3.09
C GLN A 18 -40.22 -22.40 3.96
N THR A 19 -39.34 -21.54 4.45
CA THR A 19 -39.68 -20.19 4.84
C THR A 19 -38.59 -19.23 4.31
N GLY A 20 -39.02 -18.33 3.44
CA GLY A 20 -38.44 -17.01 3.24
C GLY A 20 -37.08 -16.98 2.58
N GLY A 21 -37.09 -16.97 1.23
CA GLY A 21 -35.94 -16.49 0.47
C GLY A 21 -35.60 -15.04 0.83
N ALA A 22 -34.49 -14.83 1.49
CA ALA A 22 -33.87 -13.53 1.51
C ALA A 22 -33.42 -13.24 0.09
N ALA A 23 -34.02 -12.25 -0.56
CA ALA A 23 -33.65 -11.75 -1.86
C ALA A 23 -32.17 -11.36 -1.83
N ALA A 24 -31.38 -11.94 -2.72
CA ALA A 24 -30.02 -11.47 -2.96
C ALA A 24 -30.07 -9.97 -3.25
N PRO A 25 -29.12 -9.18 -2.72
CA PRO A 25 -29.07 -7.75 -3.01
C PRO A 25 -28.91 -7.54 -4.50
N ASP A 26 -29.81 -6.73 -5.06
CA ASP A 26 -29.88 -6.37 -6.48
C ASP A 26 -28.52 -5.81 -6.93
N LEU A 27 -27.77 -6.58 -7.73
CA LEU A 27 -26.48 -6.20 -8.28
C LEU A 27 -26.54 -4.96 -9.19
N ALA A 28 -27.74 -4.63 -9.68
CA ALA A 28 -28.02 -3.42 -10.44
C ALA A 28 -27.84 -2.15 -9.60
N SER A 29 -28.00 -2.22 -8.27
CA SER A 29 -27.79 -1.08 -7.36
C SER A 29 -26.30 -0.77 -7.12
N LEU A 30 -25.38 -1.64 -7.56
CA LEU A 30 -23.93 -1.46 -7.41
C LEU A 30 -23.26 -0.77 -8.61
N GLY A 31 -23.99 -0.40 -9.63
CA GLY A 31 -23.52 0.41 -10.76
C GLY A 31 -22.37 -0.21 -11.55
N LEU A 32 -22.37 -1.51 -11.75
CA LEU A 32 -21.32 -2.29 -12.42
C LEU A 32 -21.78 -2.79 -13.82
N LEU A 33 -22.61 -2.02 -14.54
CA LEU A 33 -23.02 -2.37 -15.91
C LEU A 33 -22.19 -1.62 -16.93
N ASP A 34 -21.51 -2.35 -17.79
CA ASP A 34 -20.76 -1.85 -18.94
C ASP A 34 -21.72 -1.70 -20.12
N ASP A 35 -21.77 -0.51 -20.72
CA ASP A 35 -22.30 -0.27 -22.06
C ASP A 35 -21.14 -0.14 -23.05
N ASP A 36 -20.62 -1.29 -23.49
CA ASP A 36 -19.70 -1.38 -24.62
C ASP A 36 -20.45 -1.68 -25.91
N GLN A 37 -21.01 -0.67 -26.54
CA GLN A 37 -21.24 -0.67 -27.99
C GLN A 37 -21.67 0.73 -28.46
N ALA A 38 -20.73 1.57 -28.80
CA ALA A 38 -20.77 2.56 -29.86
C ALA A 38 -19.68 3.61 -29.73
N GLU A 39 -18.51 3.30 -30.22
CA GLU A 39 -17.61 4.27 -30.87
C GLU A 39 -16.48 3.51 -31.57
N GLU A 40 -16.86 2.71 -32.55
CA GLU A 40 -15.98 2.36 -33.65
C GLU A 40 -15.88 3.59 -34.56
N THR A 41 -14.99 4.50 -34.30
CA THR A 41 -14.30 5.36 -35.29
C THR A 41 -13.46 6.39 -34.56
N ALA A 42 -12.40 5.96 -33.94
CA ALA A 42 -11.11 6.65 -33.82
C ALA A 42 -10.18 5.68 -33.08
N VAL A 43 -9.48 4.88 -33.85
CA VAL A 43 -8.30 4.13 -33.36
C VAL A 43 -7.32 5.15 -32.84
N ARG A 44 -7.40 5.46 -31.53
CA ARG A 44 -6.35 6.16 -30.82
C ARG A 44 -5.20 5.17 -30.65
N PRO A 45 -4.04 5.41 -31.27
CA PRO A 45 -2.91 4.51 -31.09
C PRO A 45 -2.61 4.44 -29.60
N ARG A 46 -2.66 3.24 -29.00
CA ARG A 46 -2.05 2.98 -27.71
C ARG A 46 -0.56 3.33 -27.88
N PRO A 47 0.04 4.13 -27.01
CA PRO A 47 1.48 4.32 -27.04
C PRO A 47 2.11 2.94 -26.83
N LYS A 48 2.65 2.33 -27.87
CA LYS A 48 3.30 1.01 -27.84
C LYS A 48 4.63 1.00 -27.07
N ASP A 49 5.06 2.17 -26.60
CA ASP A 49 6.37 2.38 -25.97
C ASP A 49 6.26 2.93 -24.56
N LEU A 50 5.16 2.72 -23.86
CA LEU A 50 5.14 2.85 -22.41
C LEU A 50 5.87 1.62 -21.90
N VAL A 51 7.09 1.85 -21.42
CA VAL A 51 8.02 0.90 -20.85
C VAL A 51 7.27 -0.21 -20.14
N GLU A 52 7.45 -1.45 -20.62
CA GLU A 52 6.81 -2.66 -20.12
C GLU A 52 7.26 -3.02 -18.69
N ASP A 53 8.15 -2.25 -18.06
CA ASP A 53 8.87 -2.64 -16.86
C ASP A 53 8.23 -2.27 -15.51
N GLU A 54 7.13 -1.52 -15.44
CA GLU A 54 6.40 -1.31 -14.19
C GLU A 54 4.88 -1.41 -14.28
N ALA A 55 4.34 -1.74 -15.42
CA ALA A 55 2.96 -2.15 -15.51
C ALA A 55 2.93 -3.68 -15.38
N PRO A 56 2.40 -4.25 -14.28
CA PRO A 56 1.99 -5.64 -14.35
C PRO A 56 1.08 -5.75 -15.57
N ALA A 57 1.40 -6.64 -16.51
CA ALA A 57 0.90 -6.75 -17.87
C ALA A 57 -0.63 -6.92 -17.98
N GLU A 58 -1.39 -6.78 -16.95
CA GLU A 58 -2.84 -6.89 -16.88
C GLU A 58 -3.43 -6.06 -15.73
N PHE A 59 -3.09 -4.76 -15.64
CA PHE A 59 -4.03 -3.87 -14.96
C PHE A 59 -5.16 -3.60 -15.96
N ILE A 60 -6.12 -4.50 -15.92
CA ILE A 60 -7.43 -4.29 -16.52
C ILE A 60 -7.90 -2.93 -16.03
N ASP A 61 -8.07 -2.00 -16.96
CA ASP A 61 -8.84 -0.79 -16.74
C ASP A 61 -10.04 -1.22 -15.89
N LEU A 62 -10.15 -0.70 -14.69
CA LEU A 62 -11.42 -0.56 -14.02
C LEU A 62 -12.17 0.48 -14.89
N GLU A 63 -12.46 0.12 -16.13
CA GLU A 63 -13.40 0.82 -16.98
C GLU A 63 -14.74 0.69 -16.31
N LEU A 64 -14.93 1.63 -15.44
CA LEU A 64 -16.21 1.98 -14.89
C LEU A 64 -17.01 2.53 -16.06
N ALA A 65 -18.01 1.79 -16.48
CA ALA A 65 -18.92 2.17 -17.55
C ALA A 65 -19.24 3.67 -17.55
N PRO A 66 -19.28 4.32 -18.71
CA PRO A 66 -19.65 5.72 -18.80
C PRO A 66 -21.09 5.90 -18.26
N VAL A 67 -21.22 6.71 -17.24
CA VAL A 67 -22.51 7.08 -16.60
C VAL A 67 -23.38 7.95 -17.54
N ASP A 68 -22.98 8.15 -18.78
CA ASP A 68 -23.55 9.18 -19.66
C ASP A 68 -24.77 8.75 -20.52
N ARG A 69 -25.40 7.59 -20.26
CA ARG A 69 -26.58 7.17 -21.04
C ARG A 69 -27.81 6.80 -20.19
N LEU A 70 -28.10 7.60 -19.15
CA LEU A 70 -29.47 7.65 -18.68
C LEU A 70 -30.24 8.71 -19.50
N PRO A 71 -31.47 8.41 -19.97
CA PRO A 71 -32.29 9.41 -20.65
C PRO A 71 -32.47 10.64 -19.75
N ALA A 72 -32.48 11.81 -20.36
CA ALA A 72 -32.44 13.11 -19.67
C ALA A 72 -33.59 13.35 -18.64
N ALA A 73 -34.56 12.44 -18.56
CA ALA A 73 -35.70 12.50 -17.63
C ALA A 73 -35.39 11.87 -16.23
N GLU A 74 -34.33 11.09 -16.07
CA GLU A 74 -34.03 10.37 -14.82
C GLU A 74 -32.68 10.68 -14.19
N ARG A 75 -32.04 11.78 -14.57
CA ARG A 75 -30.84 12.24 -13.85
C ARG A 75 -31.27 12.64 -12.44
N PRO A 76 -30.81 11.95 -11.39
CA PRO A 76 -31.11 12.39 -10.05
C PRO A 76 -30.53 13.78 -9.85
N ARG A 77 -31.39 14.77 -9.50
CA ARG A 77 -31.02 16.17 -9.18
C ARG A 77 -30.06 16.31 -7.99
N THR A 78 -29.49 15.22 -7.51
CA THR A 78 -28.57 15.16 -6.38
C THR A 78 -27.17 15.66 -6.71
N GLN A 79 -26.68 15.51 -7.95
CA GLN A 79 -25.30 15.95 -8.29
C GLN A 79 -25.15 17.48 -8.38
N ASP A 80 -26.20 18.17 -8.86
CA ASP A 80 -26.23 19.65 -8.86
C ASP A 80 -26.51 20.23 -7.46
N ARG A 81 -27.13 19.46 -6.55
CA ARG A 81 -27.28 19.82 -5.16
C ARG A 81 -25.96 19.73 -4.38
N GLU A 82 -25.17 18.66 -4.55
CA GLU A 82 -23.87 18.55 -3.88
C GLU A 82 -22.89 19.67 -4.26
N ILE A 83 -22.96 20.16 -5.50
CA ILE A 83 -22.16 21.33 -5.93
C ILE A 83 -22.73 22.63 -5.32
N LYS A 84 -24.05 22.79 -5.24
CA LYS A 84 -24.68 23.93 -4.59
C LYS A 84 -24.59 23.88 -3.07
N ASP A 85 -24.68 22.68 -2.46
CA ASP A 85 -24.52 22.52 -1.01
C ASP A 85 -23.05 22.73 -0.57
N VAL A 86 -22.07 22.58 -1.45
CA VAL A 86 -20.68 22.99 -1.23
C VAL A 86 -20.51 24.52 -1.36
N GLU A 87 -21.36 25.20 -2.16
CA GLU A 87 -21.40 26.66 -2.28
C GLU A 87 -22.21 27.31 -1.14
N ASP A 88 -23.31 26.66 -0.67
CA ASP A 88 -24.20 27.17 0.38
C ASP A 88 -23.87 26.67 1.82
N GLY A 89 -23.14 25.59 1.97
CA GLY A 89 -22.65 25.07 3.26
C GLY A 89 -21.51 25.92 3.80
N GLY A 90 -21.83 26.89 4.62
CA GLY A 90 -20.97 27.86 5.29
C GLY A 90 -19.48 27.53 5.39
N GLY A 91 -18.74 28.04 4.52
CA GLY A 91 -17.45 28.69 4.75
C GLY A 91 -16.19 27.91 4.80
N ASP A 92 -16.07 26.66 5.24
CA ASP A 92 -14.72 26.09 5.56
C ASP A 92 -14.54 24.60 5.26
N SER A 93 -15.27 24.05 4.30
CA SER A 93 -15.00 22.71 3.81
C SER A 93 -13.62 22.68 3.14
N MET A 94 -12.76 21.71 3.51
CA MET A 94 -11.44 21.46 2.88
C MET A 94 -11.54 21.42 1.34
N LEU A 95 -12.63 20.86 0.84
CA LEU A 95 -12.89 20.74 -0.60
C LEU A 95 -13.19 22.11 -1.23
N ALA A 96 -13.98 22.96 -0.58
CA ALA A 96 -14.27 24.32 -1.05
C ALA A 96 -13.02 25.19 -1.07
N ARG A 97 -12.13 25.06 -0.09
CA ARG A 97 -10.83 25.72 -0.07
C ARG A 97 -9.96 25.25 -1.23
N TYR A 98 -9.88 23.94 -1.43
CA TYR A 98 -9.12 23.36 -2.55
C TYR A 98 -9.61 23.89 -3.91
N PHE A 99 -10.91 23.97 -4.14
CA PHE A 99 -11.45 24.50 -5.40
C PHE A 99 -11.16 25.99 -5.59
N ARG A 100 -11.21 26.80 -4.52
CA ARG A 100 -10.83 28.21 -4.58
C ARG A 100 -9.36 28.36 -4.96
N ASP A 101 -8.46 27.61 -4.31
CA ASP A 101 -7.03 27.66 -4.60
C ASP A 101 -6.72 27.18 -6.02
N MET A 102 -7.38 26.09 -6.48
CA MET A 102 -7.26 25.60 -7.85
C MET A 102 -7.77 26.64 -8.88
N ALA A 103 -8.81 27.41 -8.58
CA ALA A 103 -9.38 28.39 -9.49
C ALA A 103 -8.44 29.54 -9.79
N LEU A 104 -7.45 29.83 -8.92
CA LEU A 104 -6.42 30.84 -9.12
C LEU A 104 -5.44 30.50 -10.24
N HIS A 105 -5.36 29.21 -10.64
CA HIS A 105 -4.43 28.77 -11.67
C HIS A 105 -5.14 28.66 -13.03
N PRO A 106 -4.72 29.42 -14.06
CA PRO A 106 -5.29 29.32 -15.40
C PRO A 106 -4.95 27.97 -16.04
N VAL A 107 -5.82 27.55 -16.95
CA VAL A 107 -5.55 26.37 -17.80
C VAL A 107 -4.58 26.77 -18.88
N MET A 108 -3.53 25.97 -19.10
CA MET A 108 -2.53 26.21 -20.12
C MET A 108 -3.04 25.82 -21.51
N GLY A 109 -2.72 26.65 -22.50
CA GLY A 109 -2.85 26.29 -23.93
C GLY A 109 -1.80 25.26 -24.36
N PRO A 110 -1.93 24.69 -25.58
CA PRO A 110 -0.98 23.69 -26.09
C PRO A 110 0.46 24.18 -26.15
N ASP A 111 0.65 25.44 -26.55
CA ASP A 111 1.98 26.04 -26.69
C ASP A 111 2.61 26.35 -25.32
N GLU A 112 1.81 26.85 -24.38
CA GLU A 112 2.24 27.08 -22.98
C GLU A 112 2.58 25.77 -22.26
N GLU A 113 1.81 24.69 -22.54
CA GLU A 113 2.05 23.34 -22.02
C GLU A 113 3.44 22.85 -22.47
N LEU A 114 3.77 23.02 -23.76
CA LEU A 114 5.04 22.62 -24.34
C LEU A 114 6.20 23.45 -23.79
N GLU A 115 6.02 24.77 -23.67
CA GLU A 115 7.03 25.70 -23.11
C GLU A 115 7.31 25.36 -21.64
N THR A 116 6.25 25.10 -20.86
CA THR A 116 6.39 24.72 -19.46
C THR A 116 7.08 23.35 -19.31
N ALA A 117 6.76 22.37 -20.16
CA ALA A 117 7.44 21.07 -20.17
C ALA A 117 8.94 21.22 -20.49
N ARG A 118 9.30 22.04 -21.48
CA ARG A 118 10.70 22.37 -21.79
C ARG A 118 11.40 23.07 -20.62
N THR A 119 10.68 23.95 -19.90
CA THR A 119 11.22 24.62 -18.73
C THR A 119 11.52 23.65 -17.61
N VAL A 120 10.63 22.66 -17.36
CA VAL A 120 10.87 21.60 -16.39
C VAL A 120 12.09 20.78 -16.77
N GLU A 121 12.20 20.36 -18.02
CA GLU A 121 13.36 19.62 -18.51
C GLU A 121 14.66 20.39 -18.32
N ARG A 122 14.68 21.65 -18.75
CA ARG A 122 15.88 22.51 -18.64
C ARG A 122 16.32 22.72 -17.20
N THR A 123 15.37 22.98 -16.29
CA THR A 123 15.70 23.17 -14.87
C THR A 123 16.22 21.89 -14.21
N GLU A 124 15.76 20.71 -14.64
CA GLU A 124 16.31 19.43 -14.19
C GLU A 124 17.74 19.20 -14.67
N ILE A 125 18.01 19.49 -15.95
CA ILE A 125 19.36 19.41 -16.53
C ILE A 125 20.29 20.40 -15.82
N ASP A 126 19.85 21.67 -15.63
CA ASP A 126 20.61 22.69 -14.92
C ASP A 126 20.97 22.26 -13.48
N HIS A 127 20.07 21.54 -12.80
CA HIS A 127 20.35 21.04 -11.46
C HIS A 127 21.39 19.90 -11.47
N TRP A 128 21.33 18.96 -12.43
CA TRP A 128 22.36 17.94 -12.60
C TRP A 128 23.74 18.56 -12.95
N VAL A 129 23.78 19.53 -13.83
CA VAL A 129 25.01 20.27 -14.17
C VAL A 129 25.57 20.98 -12.93
N ALA A 130 24.69 21.56 -12.10
CA ALA A 130 25.08 22.16 -10.84
C ALA A 130 25.67 21.15 -9.88
N LEU A 131 25.07 19.96 -9.73
CA LEU A 131 25.57 18.84 -8.90
C LEU A 131 26.99 18.42 -9.30
N LEU A 132 27.28 18.40 -10.61
CA LEU A 132 28.57 18.01 -11.14
C LEU A 132 29.58 19.19 -11.25
N SER A 133 29.19 20.43 -10.93
CA SER A 133 30.04 21.61 -11.11
C SER A 133 31.23 21.72 -10.14
N TYR A 134 31.19 21.00 -9.01
CA TYR A 134 32.27 21.00 -8.01
C TYR A 134 33.03 19.66 -8.04
N LEU A 135 34.20 19.68 -8.66
CA LEU A 135 34.99 18.46 -8.93
C LEU A 135 35.26 17.57 -7.71
N PRO A 136 35.57 18.07 -6.49
CA PRO A 136 35.77 17.24 -5.34
C PRO A 136 34.50 16.48 -4.89
N ALA A 137 33.30 17.03 -5.14
CA ALA A 137 32.03 16.36 -4.87
C ALA A 137 31.62 15.45 -6.04
N ALA A 138 31.91 15.86 -7.28
CA ALA A 138 31.53 15.15 -8.49
C ALA A 138 32.07 13.70 -8.52
N GLU A 139 33.26 13.46 -7.96
CA GLU A 139 33.83 12.11 -7.87
C GLU A 139 32.90 11.15 -7.13
N TYR A 140 32.36 11.54 -5.99
CA TYR A 140 31.47 10.71 -5.17
C TYR A 140 30.09 10.58 -5.78
N ILE A 141 29.60 11.65 -6.41
CA ILE A 141 28.32 11.67 -7.12
C ILE A 141 28.36 10.73 -8.31
N LEU A 142 29.42 10.77 -9.13
CA LEU A 142 29.58 9.91 -10.30
C LEU A 142 29.74 8.42 -9.89
N SER A 143 30.44 8.13 -8.78
CA SER A 143 30.56 6.76 -8.28
C SER A 143 29.21 6.21 -7.79
N ALA A 144 28.41 7.04 -7.09
CA ALA A 144 27.08 6.64 -6.65
C ALA A 144 26.11 6.45 -7.84
N LEU A 145 26.22 7.31 -8.84
CA LEU A 145 25.42 7.21 -10.07
C LEU A 145 25.76 5.96 -10.87
N GLU A 146 27.06 5.57 -10.92
CA GLU A 146 27.49 4.33 -11.55
C GLU A 146 26.86 3.10 -10.87
N GLU A 147 26.85 3.07 -9.53
CA GLU A 147 26.18 2.01 -8.78
C GLU A 147 24.66 1.94 -9.08
N ASP A 148 24.02 3.11 -9.20
CA ASP A 148 22.59 3.18 -9.44
C ASP A 148 22.24 2.77 -10.88
N VAL A 149 23.03 3.17 -11.86
CA VAL A 149 22.90 2.73 -13.26
C VAL A 149 23.14 1.23 -13.40
N LEU A 150 24.15 0.67 -12.73
CA LEU A 150 24.40 -0.78 -12.73
C LEU A 150 23.23 -1.57 -12.09
N LYS A 151 22.61 -1.04 -11.05
CA LYS A 151 21.41 -1.66 -10.43
C LYS A 151 20.18 -1.62 -11.33
N ALA A 152 20.05 -0.58 -12.16
CA ALA A 152 18.95 -0.45 -13.11
C ALA A 152 19.08 -1.40 -14.32
N GLY A 153 20.28 -1.91 -14.60
CA GLY A 153 20.59 -2.78 -15.73
C GLY A 153 21.34 -2.04 -16.85
N GLU A 154 22.44 -2.62 -17.30
CA GLU A 154 23.28 -2.03 -18.37
C GLU A 154 22.57 -1.89 -19.72
N ASP A 155 21.53 -2.69 -19.97
CA ASP A 155 20.75 -2.65 -21.19
C ASP A 155 19.72 -1.50 -21.21
N GLU A 156 19.30 -0.99 -20.04
CA GLU A 156 18.29 0.04 -19.92
C GLU A 156 18.86 1.46 -20.05
N VAL A 157 20.06 1.72 -19.50
CA VAL A 157 20.67 3.05 -19.46
C VAL A 157 22.08 3.04 -20.03
N LYS A 158 22.22 3.41 -21.30
CA LYS A 158 23.52 3.57 -21.95
C LYS A 158 24.05 4.98 -21.70
N ALA A 159 24.89 5.16 -20.68
CA ALA A 159 25.52 6.42 -20.32
C ALA A 159 27.06 6.40 -20.49
N PRO A 160 27.58 6.39 -21.74
CA PRO A 160 29.03 6.39 -21.98
C PRO A 160 29.72 7.64 -21.43
N GLN A 161 29.00 8.76 -21.32
CA GLN A 161 29.48 10.03 -20.76
C GLN A 161 29.96 9.90 -19.31
N LEU A 162 29.36 8.98 -18.54
CA LEU A 162 29.73 8.71 -17.14
C LEU A 162 31.21 8.25 -17.04
N ALA A 163 31.59 7.30 -17.89
CA ALA A 163 32.98 6.80 -17.93
C ALA A 163 33.98 7.87 -18.38
N GLU A 164 33.57 8.77 -19.29
CA GLU A 164 34.42 9.88 -19.74
C GLU A 164 34.60 10.95 -18.66
N LEU A 165 33.52 11.30 -17.95
CA LEU A 165 33.59 12.23 -16.80
C LEU A 165 34.47 11.67 -15.68
N GLN A 166 34.36 10.38 -15.37
CA GLN A 166 35.25 9.75 -14.39
C GLN A 166 36.73 9.78 -14.80
N LYS A 167 37.03 9.55 -16.08
CA LYS A 167 38.41 9.70 -16.60
C LYS A 167 38.91 11.12 -16.41
N LEU A 168 38.11 12.13 -16.72
CA LEU A 168 38.47 13.53 -16.51
C LEU A 168 38.71 13.85 -15.03
N VAL A 169 37.91 13.35 -14.10
CA VAL A 169 38.13 13.51 -12.65
C VAL A 169 39.47 12.89 -12.23
N ARG A 170 39.76 11.67 -12.68
CA ARG A 170 41.05 11.00 -12.38
C ARG A 170 42.26 11.75 -12.94
N THR A 171 42.15 12.33 -14.13
CA THR A 171 43.23 13.16 -14.74
C THR A 171 43.43 14.47 -14.01
N THR A 172 42.34 15.11 -13.59
CA THR A 172 42.39 16.38 -12.84
C THR A 172 43.03 16.19 -11.46
N LYS A 173 42.76 15.05 -10.79
CA LYS A 173 43.43 14.69 -9.52
C LYS A 173 44.94 14.62 -9.66
N LYS A 174 45.45 14.13 -10.80
CA LYS A 174 46.89 14.07 -11.11
C LYS A 174 47.47 15.46 -11.42
N GLN A 175 46.67 16.40 -11.90
CA GLN A 175 47.07 17.74 -12.34
C GLN A 175 46.87 18.85 -11.28
N LYS A 176 46.86 18.52 -9.97
CA LYS A 176 46.67 19.46 -8.84
C LYS A 176 45.28 20.13 -8.79
N GLY A 177 44.24 19.49 -9.30
CA GLY A 177 42.85 19.89 -9.03
C GLY A 177 42.31 21.04 -9.84
N LYS A 178 42.96 21.46 -10.93
CA LYS A 178 42.44 22.48 -11.87
C LYS A 178 42.30 21.86 -13.26
N LEU A 179 41.16 22.11 -13.89
CA LEU A 179 40.90 21.80 -15.30
C LEU A 179 41.52 22.90 -16.20
N ALA A 180 42.04 22.51 -17.35
CA ALA A 180 42.36 23.44 -18.41
C ALA A 180 41.05 24.01 -19.01
N ALA A 181 41.05 25.22 -19.55
CA ALA A 181 39.83 25.87 -20.07
C ALA A 181 39.09 25.07 -21.14
N GLU A 182 39.81 24.25 -21.93
CA GLU A 182 39.23 23.33 -22.91
C GLU A 182 38.53 22.13 -22.22
N GLN A 183 39.16 21.59 -21.19
CA GLN A 183 38.63 20.50 -20.40
C GLN A 183 37.40 20.92 -19.58
N GLU A 184 37.33 22.19 -19.13
CA GLU A 184 36.18 22.74 -18.44
C GLU A 184 34.95 22.86 -19.37
N LYS A 185 35.16 23.27 -20.62
CA LYS A 185 34.09 23.26 -21.63
C LYS A 185 33.62 21.84 -21.96
N GLN A 186 34.55 20.92 -22.13
CA GLN A 186 34.25 19.50 -22.37
C GLN A 186 33.49 18.90 -21.20
N TRP A 187 33.87 19.22 -19.96
CA TRP A 187 33.18 18.80 -18.75
C TRP A 187 31.73 19.27 -18.73
N GLY A 188 31.50 20.56 -19.05
CA GLY A 188 30.14 21.13 -19.10
C GLY A 188 29.26 20.42 -20.13
N GLN A 189 29.77 20.18 -21.34
CA GLN A 189 29.04 19.49 -22.41
C GLN A 189 28.70 18.05 -22.02
N LEU A 190 29.67 17.29 -21.50
CA LEU A 190 29.44 15.92 -21.04
C LEU A 190 28.49 15.84 -19.87
N ALA A 191 28.48 16.82 -18.96
CA ALA A 191 27.55 16.90 -17.85
C ALA A 191 26.11 17.18 -18.33
N GLU A 192 25.92 18.07 -19.32
CA GLU A 192 24.62 18.31 -19.94
C GLU A 192 24.09 17.05 -20.68
N GLU A 193 24.94 16.39 -21.46
CA GLU A 193 24.59 15.19 -22.19
C GLU A 193 24.23 14.05 -21.22
N LEU A 194 25.01 13.85 -20.16
CA LEU A 194 24.72 12.87 -19.12
C LEU A 194 23.38 13.17 -18.46
N ALA A 195 23.14 14.42 -18.05
CA ALA A 195 21.90 14.84 -17.43
C ALA A 195 20.68 14.56 -18.30
N ALA A 196 20.78 14.82 -19.61
CA ALA A 196 19.70 14.51 -20.55
C ALA A 196 19.40 13.02 -20.67
N VAL A 197 20.43 12.18 -20.63
CA VAL A 197 20.29 10.70 -20.72
C VAL A 197 19.68 10.12 -19.45
N ILE A 198 20.15 10.54 -18.26
CA ILE A 198 19.71 9.95 -16.97
C ILE A 198 18.36 10.49 -16.48
N ARG A 199 17.88 11.61 -17.04
CA ARG A 199 16.65 12.27 -16.62
C ARG A 199 15.42 11.37 -16.65
N LEU A 200 15.18 10.66 -17.74
CA LEU A 200 14.00 9.81 -17.90
C LEU A 200 14.11 8.49 -17.14
N PRO A 201 15.27 7.79 -17.15
CA PRO A 201 15.47 6.59 -16.33
C PRO A 201 15.34 6.83 -14.82
N ASP A 202 15.77 7.99 -14.30
CA ASP A 202 15.58 8.37 -12.90
C ASP A 202 14.11 8.74 -12.61
N SER A 203 13.26 7.73 -12.63
CA SER A 203 11.80 7.85 -12.66
C SER A 203 11.19 8.55 -11.44
N ASP A 204 11.71 8.33 -10.26
CA ASP A 204 11.23 8.92 -9.00
C ASP A 204 12.26 9.92 -8.42
N ARG A 205 13.22 10.38 -9.24
CA ARG A 205 14.31 11.30 -8.86
C ARG A 205 15.16 10.79 -7.68
N LEU A 206 15.25 9.49 -7.53
CA LEU A 206 16.02 8.85 -6.45
C LEU A 206 17.52 9.09 -6.63
N TRP A 207 18.02 8.99 -7.86
CA TRP A 207 19.43 9.24 -8.17
C TRP A 207 19.81 10.69 -7.93
N MET A 208 18.95 11.61 -8.36
CA MET A 208 19.12 13.05 -8.13
C MET A 208 19.09 13.38 -6.63
N SER A 209 18.14 12.83 -5.88
CA SER A 209 18.02 13.04 -4.42
C SER A 209 19.23 12.47 -3.68
N ARG A 210 19.71 11.28 -4.07
CA ARG A 210 20.93 10.67 -3.53
C ARG A 210 22.17 11.53 -3.83
N ALA A 211 22.32 12.02 -5.07
CA ALA A 211 23.41 12.91 -5.47
C ALA A 211 23.41 14.22 -4.68
N TYR A 212 22.23 14.82 -4.50
CA TYR A 212 22.06 16.03 -3.69
C TYR A 212 22.38 15.79 -2.19
N GLY A 213 21.94 14.68 -1.62
CA GLY A 213 22.30 14.25 -0.27
C GLY A 213 23.82 14.09 -0.13
N ILE A 214 24.48 13.38 -1.06
CA ILE A 214 25.94 13.24 -1.08
C ILE A 214 26.62 14.60 -1.09
N ALA A 215 26.18 15.52 -1.95
CA ALA A 215 26.75 16.84 -2.05
C ALA A 215 26.69 17.65 -0.74
N ARG A 216 25.67 17.47 0.07
CA ARG A 216 25.49 18.14 1.38
C ARG A 216 26.24 17.43 2.51
N ASP A 217 26.25 16.11 2.51
CA ASP A 217 26.86 15.30 3.58
C ASP A 217 28.38 15.31 3.61
N LEU A 218 29.03 15.80 2.52
CA LEU A 218 30.50 15.92 2.47
C LEU A 218 31.10 16.87 3.52
N VAL A 219 30.27 17.71 4.16
CA VAL A 219 30.70 18.66 5.23
C VAL A 219 30.07 18.36 6.57
N ARG A 220 28.96 17.61 6.60
CA ARG A 220 28.22 17.35 7.84
C ARG A 220 29.06 16.51 8.78
N GLU A 221 29.25 16.99 9.98
CA GLU A 221 29.76 16.13 11.07
C GLU A 221 28.72 15.03 11.31
N PRO A 222 29.12 13.78 11.51
CA PRO A 222 28.17 12.74 11.89
C PRO A 222 27.57 13.18 13.22
N ASP A 223 26.27 13.48 13.24
CA ASP A 223 25.52 13.67 14.47
C ASP A 223 25.63 12.35 15.25
N PHE A 224 26.07 12.41 16.49
CA PHE A 224 26.26 11.26 17.39
C PHE A 224 24.93 10.59 17.79
N GLU A 225 23.80 11.05 17.23
CA GLU A 225 22.45 10.61 17.54
C GLU A 225 21.79 9.73 16.47
N ASP A 226 22.46 9.46 15.35
CA ASP A 226 21.96 8.42 14.45
C ASP A 226 22.20 7.07 15.11
N ASP A 227 21.14 6.59 15.77
CA ASP A 227 21.00 5.30 16.43
C ASP A 227 21.48 4.20 15.45
N VAL A 228 22.71 3.73 15.66
CA VAL A 228 23.34 2.68 14.87
C VAL A 228 22.71 1.36 15.28
N SER A 229 21.52 1.09 14.75
CA SER A 229 20.85 -0.19 14.93
C SER A 229 21.35 -1.30 14.01
N ASP A 230 22.23 -0.99 13.03
CA ASP A 230 22.80 -1.99 12.13
C ASP A 230 24.33 -1.80 11.95
N PRO A 231 25.18 -2.67 12.57
CA PRO A 231 26.62 -2.60 12.42
C PRO A 231 27.16 -3.02 11.05
N GLU A 232 26.33 -3.55 10.16
CA GLU A 232 26.76 -4.07 8.84
C GLU A 232 26.71 -3.04 7.70
N GLU A 233 26.02 -1.91 7.84
CA GLU A 233 26.13 -0.80 6.91
C GLU A 233 27.28 0.16 7.29
N LEU A 234 28.50 -0.32 7.27
CA LEU A 234 29.70 0.51 7.21
C LEU A 234 29.65 1.31 5.89
N ARG A 235 28.95 2.45 5.89
CA ARG A 235 29.02 3.42 4.79
C ARG A 235 30.50 3.77 4.63
N PRO A 236 31.07 3.65 3.42
CA PRO A 236 32.47 3.99 3.21
C PRO A 236 32.70 5.41 3.72
N SER A 237 33.67 5.59 4.63
CA SER A 237 33.95 6.89 5.25
C SER A 237 34.33 7.87 4.14
N ARG A 238 33.39 8.73 3.76
CA ARG A 238 33.63 9.77 2.75
C ARG A 238 34.56 10.80 3.36
N PRO A 239 35.62 11.22 2.65
CA PRO A 239 36.50 12.24 3.17
C PRO A 239 35.73 13.52 3.35
N ARG A 240 35.88 14.15 4.50
CA ARG A 240 35.26 15.43 4.83
C ARG A 240 35.92 16.54 4.03
N LEU A 241 35.11 17.32 3.32
CA LEU A 241 35.57 18.50 2.65
C LEU A 241 35.52 19.71 3.62
N PRO A 242 36.55 20.56 3.66
CA PRO A 242 36.51 21.76 4.47
C PRO A 242 35.46 22.73 3.90
N MET A 243 34.74 23.44 4.79
CA MET A 243 33.78 24.50 4.42
C MET A 243 34.50 25.71 3.80
N SER A 244 35.00 25.52 2.60
CA SER A 244 35.69 26.55 1.85
C SER A 244 34.73 27.53 1.16
N GLY A 245 35.18 28.76 0.83
CA GLY A 245 34.37 29.72 0.08
C GLY A 245 33.83 29.19 -1.27
N PRO A 246 34.62 28.44 -2.07
CA PRO A 246 34.12 27.78 -3.27
C PRO A 246 33.04 26.76 -3.00
N TYR A 247 33.16 25.96 -1.94
CA TYR A 247 32.16 24.95 -1.57
C TYR A 247 30.86 25.60 -1.11
N ARG A 248 30.91 26.69 -0.32
CA ARG A 248 29.71 27.43 0.07
C ARG A 248 28.95 27.96 -1.14
N ARG A 249 29.66 28.54 -2.11
CA ARG A 249 29.06 29.02 -3.38
C ARG A 249 28.47 27.88 -4.21
N TYR A 250 29.05 26.70 -4.12
CA TYR A 250 28.51 25.49 -4.75
C TYR A 250 27.18 25.09 -4.10
N LEU A 251 27.09 25.01 -2.77
CA LEU A 251 25.86 24.72 -2.06
C LEU A 251 24.77 25.76 -2.34
N ASP A 252 25.10 27.06 -2.31
CA ASP A 252 24.14 28.11 -2.66
C ASP A 252 23.61 27.97 -4.10
N ARG A 253 24.44 27.50 -5.03
CA ARG A 253 24.02 27.19 -6.41
C ARG A 253 23.09 25.99 -6.45
N LEU A 254 23.40 24.92 -5.72
CA LEU A 254 22.56 23.73 -5.64
C LEU A 254 21.17 24.08 -5.10
N ASP A 255 21.11 24.83 -4.01
CA ASP A 255 19.83 25.19 -3.41
C ASP A 255 19.00 26.05 -4.39
N ARG A 256 19.59 27.01 -5.11
CA ARG A 256 18.88 27.80 -6.13
C ARG A 256 18.37 26.95 -7.30
N THR A 257 19.18 26.03 -7.82
CA THR A 257 18.73 25.16 -8.93
C THR A 257 17.69 24.17 -8.50
N PHE A 258 17.76 23.66 -7.26
CA PHE A 258 16.74 22.79 -6.66
C PHE A 258 15.41 23.54 -6.52
N GLU A 259 15.41 24.78 -6.00
CA GLU A 259 14.21 25.59 -5.87
C GLU A 259 13.61 25.93 -7.25
N ALA A 260 14.45 26.24 -8.24
CA ALA A 260 14.01 26.53 -9.60
C ALA A 260 13.31 25.31 -10.25
N GLN A 261 13.90 24.14 -10.13
CA GLN A 261 13.32 22.88 -10.60
C GLN A 261 11.98 22.60 -9.91
N HIS A 262 11.94 22.71 -8.59
CA HIS A 262 10.74 22.46 -7.81
C HIS A 262 9.61 23.44 -8.15
N SER A 263 9.95 24.72 -8.33
CA SER A 263 9.03 25.76 -8.76
C SER A 263 8.46 25.48 -10.16
N ALA A 264 9.31 25.09 -11.12
CA ALA A 264 8.87 24.74 -12.48
C ALA A 264 7.89 23.54 -12.47
N LYS A 265 8.22 22.46 -11.75
CA LYS A 265 7.33 21.31 -11.58
C LYS A 265 6.00 21.70 -10.94
N ASN A 266 6.04 22.46 -9.84
CA ASN A 266 4.84 22.90 -9.15
C ASN A 266 3.94 23.76 -10.02
N ARG A 267 4.52 24.63 -10.87
CA ARG A 267 3.76 25.43 -11.83
C ARG A 267 3.02 24.51 -12.82
N PHE A 268 3.70 23.51 -13.35
CA PHE A 268 3.10 22.57 -14.30
C PHE A 268 2.00 21.70 -13.65
N VAL A 269 2.22 21.20 -12.44
CA VAL A 269 1.22 20.47 -11.67
C VAL A 269 -0.02 21.33 -11.39
N LYS A 270 0.18 22.57 -10.88
CA LYS A 270 -0.92 23.48 -10.52
C LYS A 270 -1.84 23.79 -11.69
N ALA A 271 -1.28 23.99 -12.89
CA ALA A 271 -2.06 24.25 -14.10
C ALA A 271 -2.94 23.06 -14.54
N ASN A 272 -2.57 21.83 -14.12
CA ASN A 272 -3.26 20.61 -14.52
C ASN A 272 -4.14 20.00 -13.42
N LEU A 273 -4.33 20.65 -12.26
CA LEU A 273 -5.18 20.14 -11.16
C LEU A 273 -6.64 19.92 -11.58
N ARG A 274 -7.16 20.73 -12.50
CA ARG A 274 -8.52 20.59 -13.03
C ARG A 274 -8.73 19.25 -13.75
N LEU A 275 -7.70 18.74 -14.42
CA LEU A 275 -7.73 17.43 -15.07
C LEU A 275 -7.91 16.32 -14.02
N VAL A 276 -7.19 16.39 -12.90
CA VAL A 276 -7.33 15.43 -11.80
C VAL A 276 -8.76 15.40 -11.27
N VAL A 277 -9.34 16.58 -10.99
CA VAL A 277 -10.71 16.69 -10.48
C VAL A 277 -11.72 16.08 -11.46
N SER A 278 -11.57 16.34 -12.77
CA SER A 278 -12.47 15.81 -13.80
C SER A 278 -12.45 14.28 -13.85
N ILE A 279 -11.26 13.67 -13.64
CA ILE A 279 -11.10 12.22 -13.60
C ILE A 279 -11.61 11.67 -12.27
N ALA A 280 -11.21 12.25 -11.12
CA ALA A 280 -11.58 11.77 -9.79
C ALA A 280 -13.11 11.72 -9.57
N ARG A 281 -13.86 12.68 -10.13
CA ARG A 281 -15.32 12.68 -10.06
C ARG A 281 -15.97 11.42 -10.63
N ARG A 282 -15.38 10.81 -11.67
CA ARG A 282 -15.89 9.54 -12.26
C ARG A 282 -15.73 8.35 -11.32
N TYR A 283 -14.76 8.42 -10.39
CA TYR A 283 -14.47 7.37 -9.42
C TYR A 283 -15.14 7.58 -8.07
N ASN A 284 -15.89 8.69 -7.89
CA ASN A 284 -16.61 9.00 -6.65
C ASN A 284 -17.87 8.14 -6.52
N ARG A 285 -17.73 6.93 -6.00
CA ARG A 285 -18.80 5.95 -5.78
C ARG A 285 -19.00 5.60 -4.31
N GLY A 286 -18.64 6.49 -3.39
CA GLY A 286 -18.83 6.32 -1.95
C GLY A 286 -17.84 5.40 -1.23
N ARG A 287 -16.88 4.77 -1.96
CA ARG A 287 -15.85 3.94 -1.32
C ARG A 287 -14.75 4.75 -0.66
N LEU A 288 -14.37 5.85 -1.28
CA LEU A 288 -13.43 6.83 -0.74
C LEU A 288 -14.00 8.23 -0.90
N PRO A 289 -13.74 9.15 0.04
CA PRO A 289 -14.11 10.56 -0.10
C PRO A 289 -13.50 11.18 -1.36
N LEU A 290 -14.22 12.10 -2.01
CA LEU A 290 -13.74 12.76 -3.23
C LEU A 290 -12.42 13.48 -3.02
N ILE A 291 -12.19 14.07 -1.86
CA ILE A 291 -10.93 14.74 -1.54
C ILE A 291 -9.75 13.77 -1.57
N ASP A 292 -9.91 12.56 -1.05
CA ASP A 292 -8.86 11.54 -1.03
C ASP A 292 -8.56 11.03 -2.44
N LEU A 293 -9.62 10.84 -3.27
CA LEU A 293 -9.45 10.48 -4.68
C LEU A 293 -8.70 11.57 -5.45
N ILE A 294 -8.96 12.85 -5.16
CA ILE A 294 -8.22 13.96 -5.75
C ILE A 294 -6.76 13.94 -5.31
N GLN A 295 -6.46 13.69 -4.02
CA GLN A 295 -5.08 13.64 -3.54
C GLN A 295 -4.30 12.48 -4.16
N GLU A 296 -4.87 11.30 -4.24
CA GLU A 296 -4.25 10.17 -4.93
C GLU A 296 -4.04 10.46 -6.43
N GLY A 297 -5.02 11.12 -7.05
CA GLY A 297 -4.88 11.58 -8.44
C GLY A 297 -3.77 12.63 -8.61
N ASN A 298 -3.58 13.53 -7.63
CA ASN A 298 -2.48 14.51 -7.64
C ASN A 298 -1.11 13.82 -7.55
N ILE A 299 -0.99 12.74 -6.77
CA ILE A 299 0.24 11.92 -6.73
C ILE A 299 0.51 11.33 -8.11
N GLY A 300 -0.50 10.80 -8.78
CA GLY A 300 -0.40 10.33 -10.16
C GLY A 300 0.00 11.43 -11.14
N LEU A 301 -0.58 12.64 -11.01
CA LEU A 301 -0.22 13.79 -11.81
C LEU A 301 1.26 14.21 -11.63
N MET A 302 1.77 14.23 -10.39
CA MET A 302 3.18 14.55 -10.10
C MET A 302 4.11 13.55 -10.78
N LYS A 303 3.81 12.24 -10.72
CA LYS A 303 4.57 11.21 -11.44
C LYS A 303 4.51 11.40 -12.96
N ALA A 304 3.35 11.79 -13.49
CA ALA A 304 3.23 12.11 -14.91
C ALA A 304 4.11 13.29 -15.34
N VAL A 305 4.18 14.35 -14.52
CA VAL A 305 5.04 15.52 -14.80
C VAL A 305 6.53 15.13 -14.84
N GLU A 306 6.97 14.27 -13.96
CA GLU A 306 8.36 13.82 -13.89
C GLU A 306 8.79 12.94 -15.06
N ARG A 307 7.87 12.14 -15.58
CA ARG A 307 8.14 11.15 -16.64
C ARG A 307 7.73 11.63 -18.05
N PHE A 308 7.16 12.83 -18.16
CA PHE A 308 6.68 13.33 -19.44
C PHE A 308 7.82 13.71 -20.37
N ASP A 309 7.76 13.14 -21.59
CA ASP A 309 8.66 13.47 -22.70
C ASP A 309 7.90 14.23 -23.79
N HIS A 310 8.14 15.54 -23.86
CA HIS A 310 7.50 16.41 -24.85
C HIS A 310 7.95 16.13 -26.31
N ASN A 311 9.11 15.46 -26.50
CA ASN A 311 9.63 15.17 -27.84
C ASN A 311 8.80 14.12 -28.58
N ARG A 312 7.99 13.33 -27.84
CA ARG A 312 7.08 12.33 -28.42
C ARG A 312 5.86 12.93 -29.12
N GLY A 313 5.62 14.24 -29.03
CA GLY A 313 4.56 14.95 -29.73
C GLY A 313 3.14 14.74 -29.21
N TYR A 314 2.95 14.02 -28.12
CA TYR A 314 1.63 13.83 -27.50
C TYR A 314 1.29 14.97 -26.54
N ARG A 315 -0.01 15.24 -26.38
CA ARG A 315 -0.51 16.19 -25.36
C ARG A 315 -0.26 15.62 -23.96
N PHE A 316 0.16 16.49 -23.05
CA PHE A 316 0.37 16.10 -21.66
C PHE A 316 -0.89 15.48 -21.01
N SER A 317 -2.06 16.06 -21.30
CA SER A 317 -3.35 15.56 -20.76
C SER A 317 -3.61 14.10 -21.11
N THR A 318 -3.24 13.64 -22.32
CA THR A 318 -3.38 12.23 -22.74
C THR A 318 -2.49 11.32 -21.89
N TYR A 319 -1.25 11.69 -21.70
CA TYR A 319 -0.28 10.94 -20.88
C TYR A 319 -0.65 10.95 -19.39
N ALA A 320 -0.92 12.14 -18.84
CA ALA A 320 -1.26 12.31 -17.44
C ALA A 320 -2.54 11.59 -17.03
N SER A 321 -3.53 11.51 -17.92
CA SER A 321 -4.79 10.80 -17.66
C SER A 321 -4.58 9.33 -17.31
N TRP A 322 -3.58 8.68 -17.91
CA TRP A 322 -3.24 7.29 -17.57
C TRP A 322 -2.69 7.17 -16.16
N TRP A 323 -1.72 8.01 -15.78
CA TRP A 323 -1.12 8.02 -14.45
C TRP A 323 -2.11 8.37 -13.35
N ILE A 324 -2.99 9.35 -13.61
CA ILE A 324 -4.03 9.76 -12.66
C ILE A 324 -5.02 8.60 -12.43
N ARG A 325 -5.51 7.97 -13.50
CA ARG A 325 -6.41 6.80 -13.38
C ARG A 325 -5.75 5.65 -12.64
N HIS A 326 -4.51 5.33 -12.98
CA HIS A 326 -3.77 4.27 -12.33
C HIS A 326 -3.60 4.53 -10.82
N ALA A 327 -3.21 5.75 -10.42
CA ALA A 327 -3.06 6.12 -9.01
C ALA A 327 -4.40 6.02 -8.25
N ILE A 328 -5.49 6.56 -8.81
CA ILE A 328 -6.82 6.48 -8.21
C ILE A 328 -7.31 5.03 -8.10
N SER A 329 -7.16 4.22 -9.15
CA SER A 329 -7.58 2.81 -9.14
C SER A 329 -6.82 2.00 -8.10
N ARG A 330 -5.50 2.24 -7.99
CA ARG A 330 -4.67 1.59 -6.99
C ARG A 330 -5.07 1.99 -5.56
N ALA A 331 -5.32 3.29 -5.34
CA ALA A 331 -5.79 3.78 -4.05
C ALA A 331 -7.16 3.18 -3.66
N LEU A 332 -8.07 3.05 -4.61
CA LEU A 332 -9.36 2.38 -4.39
C LEU A 332 -9.18 0.90 -4.04
N ALA A 333 -8.26 0.20 -4.69
CA ALA A 333 -7.95 -1.19 -4.38
C ALA A 333 -7.35 -1.35 -2.97
N ASP A 334 -6.44 -0.44 -2.59
CA ASP A 334 -5.69 -0.52 -1.35
C ASP A 334 -6.45 0.03 -0.13
N LYS A 335 -7.27 1.08 -0.31
CA LYS A 335 -7.89 1.87 0.76
C LYS A 335 -9.42 1.88 0.71
N GLY A 336 -10.03 1.39 -0.37
CA GLY A 336 -11.49 1.48 -0.60
C GLY A 336 -12.33 0.47 0.19
N ARG A 337 -11.73 -0.38 1.02
CA ARG A 337 -12.43 -1.40 1.83
C ARG A 337 -11.97 -1.32 3.29
N ALA A 338 -12.90 -1.56 4.23
CA ALA A 338 -12.60 -1.61 5.66
C ALA A 338 -11.60 -2.74 5.98
N VAL A 339 -11.75 -3.91 5.33
CA VAL A 339 -10.77 -4.98 5.37
C VAL A 339 -10.04 -5.02 4.03
N ARG A 340 -8.73 -4.76 4.05
CA ARG A 340 -7.89 -4.73 2.85
C ARG A 340 -7.81 -6.12 2.20
N ILE A 341 -8.05 -6.16 0.90
CA ILE A 341 -7.90 -7.36 0.06
C ILE A 341 -6.69 -7.16 -0.88
N PRO A 342 -5.85 -8.19 -1.09
CA PRO A 342 -4.76 -8.12 -2.07
C PRO A 342 -5.27 -7.81 -3.48
N VAL A 343 -4.52 -6.97 -4.23
CA VAL A 343 -4.93 -6.48 -5.56
C VAL A 343 -5.24 -7.61 -6.53
N HIS A 344 -4.41 -8.66 -6.58
CA HIS A 344 -4.62 -9.81 -7.47
C HIS A 344 -5.93 -10.58 -7.19
N MET A 345 -6.42 -10.53 -5.95
CA MET A 345 -7.73 -11.11 -5.61
C MET A 345 -8.88 -10.20 -6.07
N LEU A 346 -8.70 -8.88 -6.00
CA LEU A 346 -9.66 -7.92 -6.55
C LEU A 346 -9.79 -8.04 -8.06
N ASP A 347 -8.69 -8.26 -8.77
CA ASP A 347 -8.71 -8.49 -10.22
C ASP A 347 -9.46 -9.77 -10.58
N THR A 348 -9.21 -10.84 -9.81
CA THR A 348 -9.96 -12.09 -9.97
C THR A 348 -11.45 -11.88 -9.70
N TYR A 349 -11.78 -11.15 -8.62
CA TYR A 349 -13.14 -10.77 -8.28
C TYR A 349 -13.83 -10.00 -9.42
N ASN A 350 -13.18 -8.95 -9.94
CA ASN A 350 -13.73 -8.14 -11.02
C ASN A 350 -13.92 -8.95 -12.34
N ARG A 351 -13.02 -9.90 -12.61
CA ARG A 351 -13.14 -10.84 -13.74
C ARG A 351 -14.35 -11.74 -13.57
N VAL A 352 -14.54 -12.30 -12.37
CA VAL A 352 -15.69 -13.15 -12.05
C VAL A 352 -16.99 -12.35 -12.10
N ALA A 353 -17.03 -11.15 -11.54
CA ALA A 353 -18.22 -10.30 -11.54
C ALA A 353 -18.65 -9.92 -12.99
N ARG A 354 -17.69 -9.57 -13.87
CA ARG A 354 -17.97 -9.32 -15.28
C ARG A 354 -18.50 -10.55 -16.02
N ALA A 355 -17.89 -11.71 -15.80
CA ALA A 355 -18.34 -12.96 -16.37
C ALA A 355 -19.75 -13.33 -15.89
N THR A 356 -20.03 -13.14 -14.59
CA THR A 356 -21.36 -13.36 -14.02
C THR A 356 -22.42 -12.51 -14.73
N GLN A 357 -22.16 -11.21 -14.89
CA GLN A 357 -23.09 -10.33 -15.57
C GLN A 357 -23.26 -10.68 -17.05
N ALA A 358 -22.17 -11.02 -17.75
CA ALA A 358 -22.23 -11.45 -19.14
C ALA A 358 -23.07 -12.73 -19.32
N ILE A 359 -22.94 -13.69 -18.40
CA ILE A 359 -23.73 -14.93 -18.43
C ILE A 359 -25.20 -14.64 -18.12
N ILE A 360 -25.50 -13.84 -17.08
CA ILE A 360 -26.88 -13.43 -16.75
C ILE A 360 -27.54 -12.70 -17.93
N ALA A 361 -26.82 -11.78 -18.57
CA ALA A 361 -27.34 -11.07 -19.74
C ALA A 361 -27.64 -12.00 -20.93
N ARG A 362 -26.87 -13.09 -21.08
CA ARG A 362 -27.03 -14.05 -22.18
C ARG A 362 -28.06 -15.14 -21.88
N THR A 363 -28.11 -15.64 -20.67
CA THR A 363 -28.91 -16.83 -20.29
C THR A 363 -30.13 -16.50 -19.43
N GLY A 364 -30.17 -15.35 -18.77
CA GLY A 364 -31.24 -14.93 -17.86
C GLY A 364 -31.24 -15.62 -16.50
N HIS A 365 -30.25 -16.46 -16.18
CA HIS A 365 -30.11 -17.12 -14.89
C HIS A 365 -28.72 -16.91 -14.28
N GLU A 366 -28.60 -17.08 -12.97
CA GLU A 366 -27.32 -17.03 -12.27
C GLU A 366 -26.37 -18.15 -12.76
N PRO A 367 -25.08 -17.83 -13.03
CA PRO A 367 -24.14 -18.81 -13.53
C PRO A 367 -23.78 -19.86 -12.47
N THR A 368 -23.59 -21.08 -12.94
CA THR A 368 -23.01 -22.16 -12.11
C THR A 368 -21.49 -21.97 -11.99
N ILE A 369 -20.88 -22.60 -10.97
CA ILE A 369 -19.42 -22.55 -10.76
C ILE A 369 -18.66 -23.08 -11.98
N GLU A 370 -19.21 -24.10 -12.66
CA GLU A 370 -18.62 -24.70 -13.86
C GLU A 370 -18.66 -23.75 -15.07
N GLU A 371 -19.73 -22.98 -15.22
CA GLU A 371 -19.84 -21.95 -16.26
C GLU A 371 -18.89 -20.81 -16.01
N LEU A 372 -18.74 -20.37 -14.73
CA LEU A 372 -17.78 -19.35 -14.33
C LEU A 372 -16.34 -19.81 -14.58
N GLU A 373 -16.00 -21.05 -14.24
CA GLU A 373 -14.68 -21.62 -14.47
C GLU A 373 -14.34 -21.65 -15.97
N LYS A 374 -15.31 -22.04 -16.80
CA LYS A 374 -15.14 -22.10 -18.24
C LYS A 374 -14.99 -20.72 -18.89
N GLU A 375 -15.76 -19.73 -18.43
CA GLU A 375 -15.74 -18.38 -18.99
C GLU A 375 -14.50 -17.58 -18.49
N THR A 376 -14.15 -17.70 -17.20
CA THR A 376 -13.06 -16.93 -16.60
C THR A 376 -11.70 -17.61 -16.66
N GLY A 377 -11.65 -18.95 -16.83
CA GLY A 377 -10.41 -19.73 -16.73
C GLY A 377 -9.83 -19.79 -15.29
N VAL A 378 -10.61 -19.38 -14.29
CA VAL A 378 -10.18 -19.37 -12.88
C VAL A 378 -10.56 -20.70 -12.24
N PRO A 379 -9.63 -21.44 -11.59
CA PRO A 379 -9.93 -22.72 -10.97
C PRO A 379 -10.93 -22.57 -9.82
N ARG A 380 -11.76 -23.62 -9.63
CA ARG A 380 -12.84 -23.68 -8.64
C ARG A 380 -12.44 -23.24 -7.22
N GLU A 381 -11.27 -23.66 -6.75
CA GLU A 381 -10.75 -23.29 -5.41
C GLU A 381 -10.58 -21.76 -5.22
N LYS A 382 -10.22 -21.05 -6.29
CA LYS A 382 -10.12 -19.59 -6.26
C LYS A 382 -11.49 -18.93 -6.37
N LEU A 383 -12.42 -19.53 -7.11
CA LEU A 383 -13.81 -19.06 -7.21
C LEU A 383 -14.54 -19.14 -5.86
N ASP A 384 -14.34 -20.23 -5.11
CA ASP A 384 -14.90 -20.38 -3.77
C ASP A 384 -14.37 -19.32 -2.80
N LYS A 385 -13.05 -19.05 -2.81
CA LYS A 385 -12.46 -17.95 -2.01
C LYS A 385 -13.01 -16.57 -2.40
N VAL A 386 -13.25 -16.34 -3.69
CA VAL A 386 -13.85 -15.07 -4.15
C VAL A 386 -15.27 -14.91 -3.60
N LYS A 387 -16.07 -15.99 -3.49
CA LYS A 387 -17.40 -15.94 -2.89
C LYS A 387 -17.35 -15.57 -1.40
N ASP A 388 -16.40 -16.15 -0.65
CA ASP A 388 -16.22 -15.84 0.77
C ASP A 388 -15.90 -14.35 0.98
N PHE A 389 -15.03 -13.77 0.16
CA PHE A 389 -14.72 -12.32 0.20
C PHE A 389 -15.93 -11.42 -0.14
N TYR A 390 -16.91 -11.94 -0.87
CA TYR A 390 -18.13 -11.20 -1.17
C TYR A 390 -19.05 -11.11 0.04
N ALA A 391 -19.15 -12.17 0.81
CA ALA A 391 -20.02 -12.28 1.98
C ALA A 391 -19.53 -11.43 3.17
N GLU A 392 -18.22 -11.14 3.23
CA GLU A 392 -17.59 -10.46 4.36
C GLU A 392 -17.53 -8.92 4.22
N THR A 393 -18.56 -8.26 3.69
CA THR A 393 -18.63 -6.81 3.81
C THR A 393 -19.04 -6.43 5.23
N PRO A 394 -18.15 -5.80 6.02
CA PRO A 394 -18.51 -5.40 7.37
C PRO A 394 -19.60 -4.34 7.33
N PHE A 395 -20.60 -4.51 8.17
CA PHE A 395 -21.64 -3.50 8.34
C PHE A 395 -21.49 -2.78 9.68
N SER A 396 -22.09 -1.57 9.76
CA SER A 396 -21.97 -0.74 10.96
C SER A 396 -22.74 -1.35 12.14
N LEU A 397 -22.04 -1.50 13.26
CA LEU A 397 -22.66 -1.90 14.53
C LEU A 397 -23.53 -0.80 15.15
N ASP A 398 -23.31 0.46 14.77
CA ASP A 398 -24.10 1.59 15.21
C ASP A 398 -25.42 1.75 14.43
N ARG A 399 -25.70 0.89 13.48
CA ARG A 399 -26.94 0.92 12.72
C ARG A 399 -28.14 0.69 13.66
N PRO A 400 -29.14 1.59 13.66
CA PRO A 400 -30.35 1.39 14.44
C PRO A 400 -31.12 0.16 13.91
N VAL A 401 -31.65 -0.65 14.81
CA VAL A 401 -32.46 -1.82 14.50
C VAL A 401 -33.92 -1.48 14.88
N GLY A 402 -34.76 -1.23 13.85
CA GLY A 402 -36.15 -0.81 14.03
C GLY A 402 -36.35 0.71 14.18
N ASP A 403 -37.59 1.16 14.02
CA ASP A 403 -37.92 2.60 13.95
C ASP A 403 -38.23 3.21 15.31
N GLU A 404 -38.56 2.46 16.36
CA GLU A 404 -39.15 3.02 17.58
C GLU A 404 -38.22 3.01 18.81
N ASP A 405 -37.26 2.13 18.94
CA ASP A 405 -36.53 1.94 20.21
C ASP A 405 -35.12 2.56 20.27
N GLY A 406 -34.57 3.08 19.16
CA GLY A 406 -33.25 3.65 19.10
C GLY A 406 -32.12 2.65 19.45
N ARG A 407 -32.41 1.34 19.56
CA ARG A 407 -31.43 0.31 19.84
C ARG A 407 -30.51 0.11 18.66
N LYS A 408 -29.24 0.00 18.95
CA LYS A 408 -28.21 -0.25 17.94
C LYS A 408 -28.00 -1.75 17.76
N PHE A 409 -27.45 -2.14 16.61
CA PHE A 409 -27.11 -3.55 16.35
C PHE A 409 -26.14 -4.11 17.39
N ILE A 410 -25.22 -3.28 17.89
CA ILE A 410 -24.27 -3.65 18.94
C ILE A 410 -24.96 -4.15 20.23
N ASP A 411 -26.14 -3.64 20.54
CA ASP A 411 -26.87 -3.99 21.78
C ASP A 411 -27.41 -5.42 21.75
N PHE A 412 -27.47 -6.05 20.55
CA PHE A 412 -27.90 -7.42 20.36
C PHE A 412 -26.75 -8.42 20.30
N LEU A 413 -25.50 -7.95 20.27
CA LEU A 413 -24.34 -8.83 20.23
C LEU A 413 -24.04 -9.36 21.64
N GLN A 414 -23.97 -10.67 21.75
CA GLN A 414 -23.58 -11.34 22.97
C GLN A 414 -22.15 -11.86 22.82
N GLU A 415 -21.37 -11.73 23.87
CA GLU A 415 -20.05 -12.36 23.95
C GLU A 415 -20.23 -13.85 24.26
N GLU A 416 -19.88 -14.72 23.29
CA GLU A 416 -20.06 -16.19 23.42
C GLU A 416 -19.21 -16.81 24.53
N ASN A 417 -18.06 -16.22 24.85
CA ASN A 417 -17.10 -16.72 25.83
C ASN A 417 -17.21 -16.02 27.20
N ALA A 418 -18.19 -15.14 27.38
CA ALA A 418 -18.39 -14.48 28.67
C ALA A 418 -18.82 -15.48 29.73
N LEU A 419 -17.96 -15.71 30.73
CA LEU A 419 -18.31 -16.53 31.88
C LEU A 419 -19.44 -15.89 32.67
N SER A 420 -20.49 -16.63 32.97
CA SER A 420 -21.57 -16.12 33.79
C SER A 420 -21.05 -15.78 35.20
N PRO A 421 -21.67 -14.83 35.92
CA PRO A 421 -21.30 -14.54 37.32
C PRO A 421 -21.34 -15.80 38.19
N PHE A 422 -22.24 -16.75 37.86
CA PHE A 422 -22.32 -18.05 38.55
C PHE A 422 -21.08 -18.90 38.28
N ASP A 423 -20.62 -18.97 37.02
CA ASP A 423 -19.41 -19.71 36.65
C ASP A 423 -18.15 -19.10 37.27
N HIS A 424 -18.09 -17.78 37.35
CA HIS A 424 -17.02 -17.08 38.07
C HIS A 424 -17.00 -17.44 39.55
N LEU A 425 -18.16 -17.45 40.20
CA LEU A 425 -18.28 -17.83 41.59
C LEU A 425 -17.93 -19.32 41.82
N ALA A 426 -18.41 -20.20 40.93
CA ALA A 426 -18.10 -21.60 40.96
C ALA A 426 -16.59 -21.84 40.82
N ASN A 427 -15.95 -21.22 39.80
CA ASN A 427 -14.52 -21.35 39.58
C ASN A 427 -13.71 -20.83 40.75
N ARG A 428 -14.11 -19.71 41.35
CA ARG A 428 -13.47 -19.18 42.55
C ARG A 428 -13.59 -20.11 43.73
N LYS A 429 -14.79 -20.64 43.98
CA LYS A 429 -15.01 -21.64 45.03
C LYS A 429 -14.18 -22.90 44.82
N TRP A 430 -14.10 -23.40 43.60
CA TRP A 430 -13.26 -24.55 43.27
C TRP A 430 -11.77 -24.23 43.49
N SER A 431 -11.31 -23.08 43.10
CA SER A 431 -9.93 -22.64 43.35
C SER A 431 -9.60 -22.58 44.85
N ASP A 432 -10.50 -22.01 45.63
CA ASP A 432 -10.31 -21.91 47.08
C ASP A 432 -10.33 -23.29 47.77
N GLU A 433 -11.20 -24.18 47.29
CA GLU A 433 -11.28 -25.56 47.79
C GLU A 433 -10.03 -26.40 47.44
N VAL A 434 -9.53 -26.25 46.19
CA VAL A 434 -8.26 -26.88 45.80
C VAL A 434 -7.12 -26.38 46.68
N ARG A 435 -7.03 -25.08 46.95
CA ARG A 435 -6.03 -24.52 47.82
C ARG A 435 -6.15 -25.12 49.25
N ARG A 436 -7.38 -25.26 49.75
CA ARG A 436 -7.62 -25.87 51.06
C ARG A 436 -7.16 -27.33 51.09
N LEU A 437 -7.48 -28.10 50.05
CA LEU A 437 -7.08 -29.51 49.93
C LEU A 437 -5.55 -29.65 49.85
N LEU A 438 -4.87 -28.75 49.19
CA LEU A 438 -3.41 -28.72 49.13
C LEU A 438 -2.74 -28.49 50.50
N THR A 439 -3.42 -27.84 51.47
CA THR A 439 -2.92 -27.67 52.83
C THR A 439 -3.02 -28.93 53.69
N THR A 440 -3.88 -29.87 53.32
CA THR A 440 -4.06 -31.15 54.00
C THR A 440 -3.01 -32.21 53.63
N LEU A 441 -2.27 -31.98 52.55
CA LEU A 441 -1.18 -32.83 52.05
C LEU A 441 0.11 -32.57 52.87
N THR A 442 1.02 -33.55 52.80
CA THR A 442 2.37 -33.30 53.34
C THR A 442 3.06 -32.21 52.55
N PRO A 443 4.01 -31.46 53.18
CA PRO A 443 4.68 -30.33 52.49
C PRO A 443 5.34 -30.73 51.18
N ILE A 444 5.88 -31.93 51.07
CA ILE A 444 6.52 -32.47 49.88
C ILE A 444 5.50 -32.74 48.80
N GLU A 445 4.40 -33.42 49.13
CA GLU A 445 3.31 -33.75 48.21
C GLU A 445 2.66 -32.46 47.66
N SER A 446 2.35 -31.51 48.53
CA SER A 446 1.79 -30.21 48.14
C SER A 446 2.69 -29.45 47.16
N ARG A 447 4.00 -29.45 47.39
CA ARG A 447 4.97 -28.76 46.54
C ARG A 447 5.13 -29.44 45.20
N ILE A 448 5.12 -30.79 45.14
CA ILE A 448 5.16 -31.55 43.91
C ILE A 448 3.94 -31.22 43.03
N ILE A 449 2.73 -31.18 43.62
CA ILE A 449 1.51 -30.83 42.91
C ILE A 449 1.56 -29.38 42.37
N ARG A 450 2.00 -28.42 43.21
CA ARG A 450 2.12 -27.00 42.79
C ARG A 450 3.03 -26.87 41.57
N TRP A 451 4.21 -27.42 41.63
CA TRP A 451 5.18 -27.34 40.53
C TRP A 451 4.75 -28.12 39.30
N ARG A 452 4.04 -29.23 39.47
CA ARG A 452 3.58 -30.05 38.35
C ARG A 452 2.50 -29.37 37.52
N PHE A 453 1.63 -28.60 38.17
CA PHE A 453 0.46 -27.96 37.56
C PHE A 453 0.56 -26.43 37.51
N GLY A 454 1.70 -25.85 37.80
CA GLY A 454 1.91 -24.42 37.74
C GLY A 454 0.95 -23.64 38.67
N LEU A 455 0.71 -24.12 39.89
CA LEU A 455 -0.19 -23.44 40.81
C LEU A 455 0.55 -22.34 41.56
N ASP A 456 -0.19 -21.25 41.91
CA ASP A 456 0.32 -20.08 42.62
C ASP A 456 1.42 -19.32 41.88
N ASP A 457 1.23 -19.10 40.58
CA ASP A 457 2.14 -18.36 39.68
C ASP A 457 3.55 -18.98 39.50
N GLU A 458 3.68 -20.27 39.82
CA GLU A 458 4.91 -21.03 39.53
C GLU A 458 4.82 -21.69 38.13
N ASP A 459 5.96 -21.83 37.44
CA ASP A 459 6.03 -22.49 36.14
C ASP A 459 5.78 -23.98 36.25
N GLU A 460 5.11 -24.58 35.22
CA GLU A 460 4.90 -26.01 35.15
C GLU A 460 6.24 -26.75 34.96
N LEU A 461 6.57 -27.68 35.87
CA LEU A 461 7.76 -28.49 35.83
C LEU A 461 7.47 -29.93 35.43
N THR A 462 8.43 -30.53 34.73
CA THR A 462 8.39 -31.96 34.41
C THR A 462 8.77 -32.82 35.62
N LEU A 463 8.30 -34.07 35.66
CA LEU A 463 8.62 -35.02 36.76
C LEU A 463 10.16 -35.22 36.93
N LYS A 464 10.96 -35.02 35.88
CA LYS A 464 12.40 -35.09 35.94
C LYS A 464 12.99 -33.88 36.66
N GLU A 465 12.60 -32.68 36.27
CA GLU A 465 13.04 -31.44 36.90
C GLU A 465 12.67 -31.35 38.37
N ILE A 466 11.46 -31.83 38.71
CA ILE A 466 11.04 -31.93 40.12
C ILE A 466 11.92 -32.96 40.89
N GLY A 467 12.25 -34.08 40.22
CA GLY A 467 13.16 -35.08 40.77
C GLY A 467 14.55 -34.54 41.03
N ASP A 468 15.09 -33.76 40.09
CA ASP A 468 16.40 -33.12 40.20
C ASP A 468 16.43 -32.11 41.37
N LYS A 469 15.33 -31.36 41.62
CA LYS A 469 15.21 -30.41 42.74
C LYS A 469 15.18 -31.12 44.12
N TYR A 470 14.63 -32.32 44.22
CA TYR A 470 14.53 -33.07 45.46
C TYR A 470 15.55 -34.21 45.57
N ASN A 471 16.46 -34.38 44.63
CA ASN A 471 17.38 -35.54 44.54
C ASN A 471 16.64 -36.90 44.63
N LEU A 472 15.48 -37.00 43.96
CA LEU A 472 14.68 -38.18 43.90
C LEU A 472 14.52 -38.70 42.47
N SER A 473 14.37 -39.99 42.28
CA SER A 473 14.11 -40.56 40.95
C SER A 473 12.77 -40.10 40.40
N ARG A 474 12.71 -39.92 39.06
CA ARG A 474 11.48 -39.57 38.35
C ARG A 474 10.27 -40.47 38.76
N GLU A 475 10.52 -41.79 38.94
CA GLU A 475 9.49 -42.72 39.32
C GLU A 475 8.99 -42.49 40.75
N ARG A 476 9.90 -42.09 41.65
CA ARG A 476 9.53 -41.74 43.02
C ARG A 476 8.63 -40.49 43.09
N ILE A 477 8.94 -39.50 42.28
CA ILE A 477 8.11 -38.27 42.16
C ILE A 477 6.72 -38.67 41.58
N ARG A 478 6.66 -39.56 40.57
CA ARG A 478 5.40 -40.03 39.99
C ARG A 478 4.53 -40.74 41.09
N GLN A 479 5.15 -41.59 41.91
CA GLN A 479 4.47 -42.26 43.00
C GLN A 479 3.91 -41.27 44.04
N LEU A 480 4.71 -40.29 44.42
CA LEU A 480 4.26 -39.24 45.38
C LEU A 480 3.13 -38.39 44.78
N GLN A 481 3.20 -38.06 43.49
CA GLN A 481 2.12 -37.37 42.80
C GLN A 481 0.83 -38.19 42.82
N GLU A 482 0.93 -39.47 42.52
CA GLU A 482 -0.23 -40.36 42.47
C GLU A 482 -0.86 -40.57 43.88
N GLN A 483 -0.03 -40.69 44.92
CA GLN A 483 -0.47 -40.71 46.29
C GLN A 483 -1.18 -39.42 46.70
N ALA A 484 -0.60 -38.24 46.36
CA ALA A 484 -1.19 -36.93 46.62
C ALA A 484 -2.56 -36.79 45.93
N LEU A 485 -2.65 -37.09 44.64
CA LEU A 485 -3.92 -37.08 43.89
C LEU A 485 -4.95 -38.07 44.44
N GLY A 486 -4.47 -39.22 44.93
CA GLY A 486 -5.35 -40.20 45.60
C GLY A 486 -5.97 -39.66 46.89
N LYS A 487 -5.16 -38.95 47.71
CA LYS A 487 -5.65 -38.30 48.93
C LYS A 487 -6.66 -37.20 48.60
N ILE A 488 -6.37 -36.34 47.61
CA ILE A 488 -7.27 -35.27 47.18
C ILE A 488 -8.61 -35.88 46.68
N ARG A 489 -8.57 -36.92 45.84
CA ARG A 489 -9.79 -37.59 45.34
C ARG A 489 -10.64 -38.17 46.48
N LYS A 490 -10.00 -38.73 47.48
CA LYS A 490 -10.73 -39.27 48.63
C LYS A 490 -11.48 -38.18 49.38
N GLN A 491 -10.80 -37.07 49.68
CA GLN A 491 -11.41 -35.91 50.35
C GLN A 491 -12.52 -35.24 49.54
N MET A 492 -12.37 -35.21 48.19
CA MET A 492 -13.43 -34.68 47.30
C MET A 492 -14.65 -35.56 47.17
N ARG A 493 -14.56 -36.87 47.51
CA ARG A 493 -15.72 -37.75 47.53
C ARG A 493 -16.57 -37.62 48.79
N ASP A 494 -15.98 -37.18 49.85
CA ASP A 494 -16.64 -37.00 51.17
C ASP A 494 -17.35 -35.64 51.26
N TYR A 495 -17.30 -34.86 50.16
CA TYR A 495 -17.93 -33.56 49.98
C TYR A 495 -19.11 -33.70 48.99
#